data_7279574aa57603ecb55b605d2876db12
#
_entry.id   7279574aa57603ecb55b605d2876db12
#
_cell.length_a   1.000
_cell.length_b   1.000
_cell.length_c   1.000
_cell.angle_alpha   90.00
_cell.angle_beta   90.00
_cell.angle_gamma   90.00
#
_symmetry.space_group_name_H-M   'P 1'
#
loop_
_entity.id
_entity.type
_entity.pdbx_description
1 polymer ?
#
loop_
_entity_poly.entity_id
_entity_poly.type
_entity_poly.pdbx_seq_one_letter_code
_entity_poly.pdbx_strand_id
1 'polypeptide(L)'
;MVAMVTAPSGSTGGRMYGGQEGDARRAERRAQLIEAGLDLLGSDDGDHTLSVRGVCKRAGLATRYFYESFTDRDALIVAVYDHVVQRIATSTLEAVSTAGPGEREIVEAGVSNIVRAVAEDPRHGRLMFSVAQSSEVLAQRRLDSSRLFAGLVTKQTVGFYEVAESPRLDLAAHFMVGGLAQTLTAWLNGTVTLPEEDLVNTCTDLLLSMAIHTR
;
A
#
# COMPACT_ATOMS: atom_id res chain seq x y z
N MET A 1 55.61 -43.84 25.25
CA MET A 1 55.83 -42.39 25.32
C MET A 1 54.89 -41.77 24.30
N VAL A 2 53.69 -41.40 24.74
CA VAL A 2 52.60 -40.90 23.87
C VAL A 2 52.44 -39.42 24.17
N ALA A 3 52.62 -38.59 23.14
CA ALA A 3 52.47 -37.15 23.26
C ALA A 3 50.99 -36.78 23.02
N MET A 4 50.40 -36.17 24.00
CA MET A 4 49.05 -35.60 24.02
C MET A 4 49.06 -34.23 23.33
N VAL A 5 48.35 -34.07 22.21
CA VAL A 5 48.15 -32.77 21.54
C VAL A 5 46.81 -32.23 21.98
N THR A 6 46.83 -31.11 22.73
CA THR A 6 45.68 -30.32 23.14
C THR A 6 45.22 -29.42 21.99
N ALA A 7 43.95 -29.51 21.59
CA ALA A 7 43.28 -28.60 20.68
C ALA A 7 42.83 -27.29 21.38
N PRO A 8 42.91 -26.11 20.72
CA PRO A 8 42.37 -24.88 21.30
C PRO A 8 40.88 -24.74 20.96
N SER A 9 40.07 -24.59 21.99
CA SER A 9 38.66 -24.19 21.92
C SER A 9 38.57 -22.75 21.51
N GLY A 10 38.22 -22.44 20.28
CA GLY A 10 37.89 -21.13 19.75
C GLY A 10 36.40 -20.86 19.85
N SER A 11 35.96 -20.16 20.91
CA SER A 11 34.62 -19.60 21.02
C SER A 11 34.49 -18.39 20.08
N THR A 12 33.80 -18.52 18.96
CA THR A 12 33.44 -17.44 18.03
C THR A 12 31.93 -17.39 17.77
N GLY A 13 31.12 -17.27 18.84
CA GLY A 13 29.67 -17.27 18.75
C GLY A 13 28.96 -15.96 19.21
N GLY A 14 29.68 -14.97 19.74
CA GLY A 14 29.08 -13.88 20.52
C GLY A 14 28.73 -12.58 19.77
N ARG A 15 29.14 -12.34 18.53
CA ARG A 15 29.01 -11.03 17.87
C ARG A 15 27.91 -10.93 16.81
N MET A 16 27.35 -12.02 16.30
CA MET A 16 26.26 -11.99 15.31
C MET A 16 24.87 -11.82 15.94
N TYR A 17 24.65 -12.24 17.16
CA TYR A 17 23.33 -12.19 17.82
C TYR A 17 22.91 -10.75 18.21
N GLY A 18 23.82 -9.89 18.65
CA GLY A 18 23.51 -8.51 19.06
C GLY A 18 23.16 -7.58 17.91
N GLY A 19 23.62 -7.85 16.68
CA GLY A 19 23.27 -7.07 15.48
C GLY A 19 21.84 -7.31 15.04
N GLN A 20 21.41 -8.57 14.95
CA GLN A 20 20.05 -8.94 14.53
C GLN A 20 18.96 -8.42 15.48
N GLU A 21 19.20 -8.45 16.80
CA GLU A 21 18.28 -7.86 17.78
C GLU A 21 18.22 -6.33 17.69
N GLY A 22 19.31 -5.66 17.33
CA GLY A 22 19.36 -4.22 17.12
C GLY A 22 18.55 -3.81 15.88
N ASP A 23 18.70 -4.54 14.80
CA ASP A 23 18.00 -4.30 13.54
C ASP A 23 16.50 -4.62 13.66
N ALA A 24 16.13 -5.70 14.37
CA ALA A 24 14.74 -6.04 14.64
C ALA A 24 14.04 -4.93 15.45
N ARG A 25 14.68 -4.43 16.52
CA ARG A 25 14.15 -3.31 17.31
C ARG A 25 14.04 -2.00 16.53
N ARG A 26 14.97 -1.75 15.59
CA ARG A 26 14.86 -0.58 14.70
C ARG A 26 13.69 -0.73 13.72
N ALA A 27 13.51 -1.89 13.13
CA ALA A 27 12.39 -2.19 12.25
C ALA A 27 11.05 -2.04 12.97
N GLU A 28 10.93 -2.53 14.20
CA GLU A 28 9.75 -2.39 15.04
C GLU A 28 9.42 -0.92 15.33
N ARG A 29 10.42 -0.13 15.76
CA ARG A 29 10.21 1.32 15.99
C ARG A 29 9.82 2.05 14.72
N ARG A 30 10.41 1.67 13.57
CA ARG A 30 10.03 2.24 12.28
C ARG A 30 8.57 1.92 11.94
N ALA A 31 8.11 0.70 12.18
CA ALA A 31 6.72 0.31 11.97
C ALA A 31 5.77 1.10 12.89
N GLN A 32 6.11 1.28 14.17
CA GLN A 32 5.35 2.09 15.12
C GLN A 32 5.23 3.56 14.68
N LEU A 33 6.30 4.14 14.11
CA LEU A 33 6.27 5.50 13.56
C LEU A 33 5.39 5.60 12.32
N ILE A 34 5.41 4.59 11.43
CA ILE A 34 4.53 4.52 10.26
C ILE A 34 3.08 4.44 10.69
N GLU A 35 2.74 3.56 11.63
CA GLU A 35 1.37 3.41 12.15
C GLU A 35 0.87 4.70 12.82
N ALA A 36 1.70 5.34 13.65
CA ALA A 36 1.37 6.64 14.24
C ALA A 36 1.20 7.75 13.18
N GLY A 37 1.98 7.70 12.11
CA GLY A 37 1.83 8.59 10.96
C GLY A 37 0.52 8.35 10.22
N LEU A 38 0.12 7.09 10.02
CA LEU A 38 -1.16 6.72 9.41
C LEU A 38 -2.34 7.20 10.27
N ASP A 39 -2.26 7.04 11.59
CA ASP A 39 -3.28 7.57 12.51
C ASP A 39 -3.49 9.09 12.34
N LEU A 40 -2.40 9.85 12.23
CA LEU A 40 -2.47 11.31 12.12
C LEU A 40 -2.92 11.77 10.72
N LEU A 41 -2.38 11.14 9.66
CA LEU A 41 -2.76 11.48 8.28
C LEU A 41 -4.16 11.00 7.93
N GLY A 42 -4.58 9.88 8.46
CA GLY A 42 -5.89 9.28 8.22
C GLY A 42 -6.97 9.71 9.23
N SER A 43 -6.70 10.66 10.14
CA SER A 43 -7.66 11.12 11.14
C SER A 43 -8.82 11.89 10.49
N ASP A 44 -9.97 11.89 11.18
CA ASP A 44 -11.18 12.63 10.77
C ASP A 44 -11.19 14.06 11.33
N ASP A 45 -10.27 14.37 12.22
CA ASP A 45 -10.27 15.59 13.03
C ASP A 45 -9.90 16.88 12.27
N GLY A 46 -9.68 16.80 10.96
CA GLY A 46 -9.34 17.95 10.10
C GLY A 46 -7.93 18.54 10.31
N ASP A 47 -7.22 18.14 11.35
CA ASP A 47 -5.82 18.53 11.59
C ASP A 47 -4.87 17.51 10.95
N HIS A 48 -4.69 17.61 9.66
CA HIS A 48 -3.80 16.76 8.89
C HIS A 48 -2.32 17.19 8.97
N THR A 49 -1.98 18.05 9.94
CA THR A 49 -0.60 18.52 10.13
C THR A 49 0.25 17.46 10.83
N LEU A 50 0.90 16.63 10.05
CA LEU A 50 1.90 15.71 10.59
C LEU A 50 3.13 16.49 11.05
N SER A 51 3.45 16.42 12.33
CA SER A 51 4.69 16.96 12.90
C SER A 51 5.52 15.84 13.53
N VAL A 52 6.85 15.95 13.48
CA VAL A 52 7.76 14.95 14.11
C VAL A 52 7.42 14.73 15.57
N ARG A 53 7.14 15.83 16.29
CA ARG A 53 6.77 15.75 17.72
C ARG A 53 5.43 15.04 17.93
N GLY A 54 4.45 15.32 17.07
CA GLY A 54 3.12 14.68 17.12
C GLY A 54 3.22 13.17 16.89
N VAL A 55 3.95 12.77 15.86
CA VAL A 55 4.19 11.34 15.54
C VAL A 55 4.91 10.64 16.68
N CYS A 56 6.00 11.21 17.20
CA CYS A 56 6.74 10.61 18.31
C CYS A 56 5.87 10.46 19.57
N LYS A 57 5.04 11.48 19.88
CA LYS A 57 4.08 11.42 20.99
C LYS A 57 3.06 10.29 20.79
N ARG A 58 2.52 10.18 19.57
CA ARG A 58 1.53 9.14 19.22
C ARG A 58 2.12 7.74 19.27
N ALA A 59 3.37 7.57 18.79
CA ALA A 59 4.11 6.31 18.81
C ALA A 59 4.68 5.94 20.19
N GLY A 60 4.67 6.85 21.18
CA GLY A 60 5.33 6.63 22.48
C GLY A 60 6.86 6.58 22.39
N LEU A 61 7.46 7.20 21.36
CA LEU A 61 8.89 7.12 21.09
C LEU A 61 9.59 8.48 21.30
N ALA A 62 10.85 8.44 21.74
CA ALA A 62 11.68 9.64 21.78
C ALA A 62 12.06 10.09 20.36
N THR A 63 12.18 11.42 20.15
CA THR A 63 12.49 12.04 18.86
C THR A 63 13.76 11.52 18.19
N ARG A 64 14.76 11.07 18.98
CA ARG A 64 15.97 10.44 18.42
C ARG A 64 15.67 9.22 17.56
N TYR A 65 14.67 8.40 17.94
CA TYR A 65 14.28 7.20 17.20
C TYR A 65 13.58 7.52 15.87
N PHE A 66 12.96 8.70 15.78
CA PHE A 66 12.46 9.21 14.50
C PHE A 66 13.62 9.43 13.52
N TYR A 67 14.65 10.15 13.94
CA TYR A 67 15.79 10.46 13.07
C TYR A 67 16.72 9.27 12.81
N GLU A 68 16.61 8.18 13.58
CA GLU A 68 17.22 6.89 13.22
C GLU A 68 16.53 6.21 12.04
N SER A 69 15.26 6.54 11.74
CA SER A 69 14.41 5.88 10.75
C SER A 69 14.04 6.76 9.56
N PHE A 70 13.95 8.07 9.75
CA PHE A 70 13.51 9.04 8.74
C PHE A 70 14.34 10.32 8.83
N THR A 71 14.71 10.87 7.67
CA THR A 71 15.46 12.14 7.58
C THR A 71 14.64 13.34 8.01
N ASP A 72 13.36 13.33 7.66
CA ASP A 72 12.42 14.42 7.90
C ASP A 72 10.96 13.92 7.90
N ARG A 73 10.04 14.86 8.07
CA ARG A 73 8.60 14.63 8.06
C ARG A 73 8.11 14.04 6.73
N ASP A 74 8.63 14.56 5.62
CA ASP A 74 8.16 14.18 4.29
C ASP A 74 8.60 12.75 3.93
N ALA A 75 9.79 12.33 4.39
CA ALA A 75 10.22 10.93 4.30
C ALA A 75 9.30 9.97 5.06
N LEU A 76 8.76 10.38 6.21
CA LEU A 76 7.74 9.59 6.91
C LEU A 76 6.43 9.57 6.14
N ILE A 77 5.93 10.72 5.61
CA ILE A 77 4.69 10.78 4.80
C ILE A 77 4.78 9.81 3.62
N VAL A 78 5.90 9.82 2.90
CA VAL A 78 6.17 8.88 1.82
C VAL A 78 6.09 7.43 2.31
N ALA A 79 6.75 7.11 3.41
CA ALA A 79 6.78 5.76 3.94
C ALA A 79 5.40 5.27 4.43
N VAL A 80 4.58 6.14 5.01
CA VAL A 80 3.20 5.84 5.40
C VAL A 80 2.35 5.55 4.17
N TYR A 81 2.43 6.42 3.15
CA TYR A 81 1.68 6.24 1.91
C TYR A 81 2.08 4.94 1.20
N ASP A 82 3.37 4.73 1.01
CA ASP A 82 3.92 3.54 0.36
C ASP A 82 3.55 2.26 1.11
N HIS A 83 3.50 2.28 2.45
CA HIS A 83 3.08 1.16 3.27
C HIS A 83 1.62 0.75 2.97
N VAL A 84 0.70 1.72 2.91
CA VAL A 84 -0.72 1.47 2.58
C VAL A 84 -0.86 0.94 1.16
N VAL A 85 -0.21 1.59 0.18
CA VAL A 85 -0.24 1.17 -1.23
C VAL A 85 0.28 -0.25 -1.40
N GLN A 86 1.42 -0.58 -0.78
CA GLN A 86 2.00 -1.93 -0.86
C GLN A 86 1.09 -2.99 -0.24
N ARG A 87 0.48 -2.71 0.91
CA ARG A 87 -0.49 -3.63 1.53
C ARG A 87 -1.64 -3.94 0.59
N ILE A 88 -2.28 -2.88 0.04
CA ILE A 88 -3.41 -3.04 -0.88
C ILE A 88 -2.98 -3.76 -2.16
N ALA A 89 -1.86 -3.38 -2.75
CA ALA A 89 -1.36 -4.03 -3.96
C ALA A 89 -1.06 -5.52 -3.74
N THR A 90 -0.38 -5.87 -2.64
CA THR A 90 -0.05 -7.27 -2.32
C THR A 90 -1.31 -8.09 -2.08
N SER A 91 -2.24 -7.63 -1.23
CA SER A 91 -3.48 -8.35 -0.95
C SER A 91 -4.39 -8.44 -2.18
N THR A 92 -4.37 -7.43 -3.08
CA THR A 92 -5.12 -7.47 -4.34
C THR A 92 -4.53 -8.52 -5.31
N LEU A 93 -3.21 -8.58 -5.43
CA LEU A 93 -2.55 -9.60 -6.25
C LEU A 93 -2.82 -11.02 -5.71
N GLU A 94 -2.81 -11.20 -4.40
CA GLU A 94 -3.16 -12.48 -3.76
C GLU A 94 -4.63 -12.85 -4.04
N ALA A 95 -5.57 -11.92 -3.88
CA ALA A 95 -6.99 -12.13 -4.19
C ALA A 95 -7.20 -12.53 -5.66
N VAL A 96 -6.57 -11.80 -6.58
CA VAL A 96 -6.63 -12.10 -8.02
C VAL A 96 -6.00 -13.46 -8.34
N SER A 97 -4.88 -13.81 -7.72
CA SER A 97 -4.18 -15.09 -7.98
C SER A 97 -4.94 -16.31 -7.49
N THR A 98 -5.83 -16.14 -6.51
CA THR A 98 -6.67 -17.20 -5.92
C THR A 98 -8.11 -17.18 -6.43
N ALA A 99 -8.46 -16.21 -7.28
CA ALA A 99 -9.78 -16.13 -7.93
C ALA A 99 -10.00 -17.30 -8.90
N GLY A 100 -11.26 -17.56 -9.24
CA GLY A 100 -11.62 -18.49 -10.31
C GLY A 100 -11.04 -18.07 -11.67
N PRO A 101 -11.04 -18.97 -12.67
CA PRO A 101 -10.39 -18.73 -13.96
C PRO A 101 -11.15 -17.77 -14.87
N GLY A 102 -12.35 -17.35 -14.52
CA GLY A 102 -13.19 -16.44 -15.30
C GLY A 102 -12.75 -14.99 -15.18
N GLU A 103 -12.89 -14.25 -16.27
CA GLU A 103 -12.57 -12.81 -16.32
C GLU A 103 -13.29 -12.01 -15.24
N ARG A 104 -14.59 -12.27 -15.05
CA ARG A 104 -15.41 -11.62 -14.02
C ARG A 104 -14.87 -11.90 -12.62
N GLU A 105 -14.55 -13.15 -12.31
CA GLU A 105 -14.07 -13.58 -11.00
C GLU A 105 -12.76 -12.88 -10.65
N ILE A 106 -11.87 -12.73 -11.62
CA ILE A 106 -10.58 -12.03 -11.47
C ILE A 106 -10.79 -10.54 -11.19
N VAL A 107 -11.63 -9.86 -11.99
CA VAL A 107 -11.89 -8.43 -11.83
C VAL A 107 -12.63 -8.16 -10.52
N GLU A 108 -13.63 -8.96 -10.20
CA GLU A 108 -14.41 -8.84 -8.97
C GLU A 108 -13.54 -9.06 -7.72
N ALA A 109 -12.65 -10.05 -7.74
CA ALA A 109 -11.70 -10.28 -6.65
C ALA A 109 -10.80 -9.08 -6.41
N GLY A 110 -10.28 -8.46 -7.48
CA GLY A 110 -9.46 -7.26 -7.39
C GLY A 110 -10.22 -6.06 -6.85
N VAL A 111 -11.40 -5.77 -7.39
CA VAL A 111 -12.26 -4.65 -6.95
C VAL A 111 -12.71 -4.85 -5.50
N SER A 112 -13.23 -6.04 -5.17
CA SER A 112 -13.70 -6.38 -3.82
C SER A 112 -12.59 -6.20 -2.77
N ASN A 113 -11.37 -6.65 -3.07
CA ASN A 113 -10.25 -6.47 -2.14
C ASN A 113 -9.91 -4.99 -1.90
N ILE A 114 -9.90 -4.16 -2.95
CA ILE A 114 -9.62 -2.73 -2.83
C ILE A 114 -10.72 -2.02 -2.03
N VAL A 115 -12.00 -2.29 -2.34
CA VAL A 115 -13.15 -1.70 -1.64
C VAL A 115 -13.10 -2.08 -0.16
N ARG A 116 -12.92 -3.36 0.16
CA ARG A 116 -12.81 -3.86 1.52
C ARG A 116 -11.65 -3.21 2.28
N ALA A 117 -10.47 -3.09 1.67
CA ALA A 117 -9.30 -2.49 2.31
C ALA A 117 -9.51 -1.03 2.76
N VAL A 118 -10.37 -0.28 2.06
CA VAL A 118 -10.73 1.10 2.44
C VAL A 118 -11.97 1.18 3.32
N ALA A 119 -12.85 0.18 3.30
CA ALA A 119 -14.00 0.08 4.17
C ALA A 119 -13.62 -0.37 5.60
N GLU A 120 -12.76 -1.39 5.71
CA GLU A 120 -12.29 -1.94 7.00
C GLU A 120 -11.38 -0.96 7.75
N ASP A 121 -10.55 -0.20 7.05
CA ASP A 121 -9.72 0.86 7.64
C ASP A 121 -9.93 2.19 6.90
N PRO A 122 -10.85 3.03 7.38
CA PRO A 122 -11.12 4.32 6.75
C PRO A 122 -9.91 5.26 6.65
N ARG A 123 -8.86 5.03 7.45
CA ARG A 123 -7.60 5.80 7.36
C ARG A 123 -6.93 5.59 6.00
N HIS A 124 -7.00 4.38 5.43
CA HIS A 124 -6.49 4.08 4.10
C HIS A 124 -7.19 4.91 3.03
N GLY A 125 -8.53 4.92 3.06
CA GLY A 125 -9.32 5.70 2.13
C GLY A 125 -9.03 7.21 2.22
N ARG A 126 -8.98 7.75 3.43
CA ARG A 126 -8.65 9.17 3.66
C ARG A 126 -7.26 9.52 3.16
N LEU A 127 -6.25 8.70 3.44
CA LEU A 127 -4.88 8.91 2.97
C LEU A 127 -4.78 8.89 1.44
N MET A 128 -5.41 7.91 0.80
CA MET A 128 -5.29 7.71 -0.64
C MET A 128 -6.15 8.65 -1.46
N PHE A 129 -7.37 8.96 -0.99
CA PHE A 129 -8.43 9.58 -1.80
C PHE A 129 -8.91 10.95 -1.29
N SER A 130 -8.58 11.37 -0.05
CA SER A 130 -9.02 12.67 0.45
C SER A 130 -8.27 13.82 -0.22
N VAL A 131 -9.04 14.77 -0.77
CA VAL A 131 -8.51 16.01 -1.38
C VAL A 131 -8.05 16.99 -0.30
N ALA A 132 -8.58 16.91 0.91
CA ALA A 132 -8.23 17.80 2.02
C ALA A 132 -6.76 17.69 2.44
N GLN A 133 -6.09 16.59 2.11
CA GLN A 133 -4.67 16.38 2.38
C GLN A 133 -3.83 16.73 1.15
N SER A 134 -3.72 18.02 0.85
CA SER A 134 -2.96 18.50 -0.31
C SER A 134 -1.54 18.92 0.08
N SER A 135 -0.65 17.95 0.37
CA SER A 135 0.78 18.21 0.29
C SER A 135 1.29 17.78 -1.10
N GLU A 136 2.27 18.51 -1.62
CA GLU A 136 2.92 18.18 -2.90
C GLU A 136 3.46 16.74 -2.91
N VAL A 137 4.02 16.31 -1.77
CA VAL A 137 4.53 14.95 -1.57
C VAL A 137 3.43 13.90 -1.75
N LEU A 138 2.25 14.08 -1.14
CA LEU A 138 1.13 13.15 -1.29
C LEU A 138 0.53 13.19 -2.70
N ALA A 139 0.45 14.37 -3.33
CA ALA A 139 -0.01 14.47 -4.70
C ALA A 139 0.88 13.66 -5.65
N GLN A 140 2.20 13.80 -5.52
CA GLN A 140 3.15 13.01 -6.30
C GLN A 140 3.00 11.50 -6.03
N ARG A 141 2.85 11.08 -4.76
CA ARG A 141 2.67 9.67 -4.43
C ARG A 141 1.37 9.07 -4.97
N ARG A 142 0.30 9.84 -5.02
CA ARG A 142 -0.96 9.42 -5.68
C ARG A 142 -0.79 9.18 -7.17
N LEU A 143 -0.03 10.04 -7.86
CA LEU A 143 0.31 9.81 -9.27
C LEU A 143 1.17 8.56 -9.46
N ASP A 144 2.15 8.34 -8.60
CA ASP A 144 3.03 7.17 -8.68
C ASP A 144 2.25 5.88 -8.40
N SER A 145 1.34 5.87 -7.42
CA SER A 145 0.47 4.71 -7.15
C SER A 145 -0.51 4.44 -8.28
N SER A 146 -1.06 5.48 -8.91
CA SER A 146 -1.91 5.32 -10.09
C SER A 146 -1.16 4.63 -11.24
N ARG A 147 0.09 5.02 -11.50
CA ARG A 147 0.96 4.35 -12.50
C ARG A 147 1.26 2.90 -12.11
N LEU A 148 1.54 2.64 -10.83
CA LEU A 148 1.77 1.29 -10.33
C LEU A 148 0.56 0.38 -10.60
N PHE A 149 -0.64 0.81 -10.19
CA PHE A 149 -1.85 0.03 -10.38
C PHE A 149 -2.21 -0.14 -11.87
N ALA A 150 -2.02 0.89 -12.70
CA ALA A 150 -2.21 0.77 -14.15
C ALA A 150 -1.26 -0.28 -14.75
N GLY A 151 0.02 -0.27 -14.36
CA GLY A 151 0.96 -1.30 -14.78
C GLY A 151 0.59 -2.72 -14.32
N LEU A 152 -0.01 -2.88 -13.14
CA LEU A 152 -0.53 -4.17 -12.67
C LEU A 152 -1.73 -4.63 -13.52
N VAL A 153 -2.65 -3.73 -13.85
CA VAL A 153 -3.78 -4.02 -14.75
C VAL A 153 -3.29 -4.41 -16.14
N THR A 154 -2.35 -3.65 -16.73
CA THR A 154 -1.74 -3.99 -18.02
C THR A 154 -1.13 -5.40 -18.01
N LYS A 155 -0.30 -5.72 -17.00
CA LYS A 155 0.32 -7.04 -16.87
C LYS A 155 -0.69 -8.17 -16.73
N GLN A 156 -1.74 -7.96 -15.92
CA GLN A 156 -2.81 -8.93 -15.72
C GLN A 156 -3.55 -9.18 -17.05
N THR A 157 -3.86 -8.11 -17.80
CA THR A 157 -4.55 -8.18 -19.08
C THR A 157 -3.70 -8.91 -20.14
N VAL A 158 -2.42 -8.57 -20.25
CA VAL A 158 -1.47 -9.24 -21.15
C VAL A 158 -1.40 -10.74 -20.85
N GLY A 159 -1.26 -11.09 -19.57
CA GLY A 159 -1.17 -12.51 -19.14
C GLY A 159 -2.48 -13.28 -19.35
N PHE A 160 -3.62 -12.66 -19.10
CA PHE A 160 -4.93 -13.33 -19.21
C PHE A 160 -5.38 -13.54 -20.67
N TYR A 161 -5.18 -12.53 -21.53
CA TYR A 161 -5.64 -12.59 -22.94
C TYR A 161 -4.54 -12.96 -23.93
N GLU A 162 -3.30 -13.18 -23.46
CA GLU A 162 -2.14 -13.47 -24.32
C GLU A 162 -1.94 -12.42 -25.44
N VAL A 163 -2.23 -11.15 -25.13
CA VAL A 163 -2.08 -10.02 -26.06
C VAL A 163 -0.76 -9.28 -25.82
N ALA A 164 -0.27 -8.58 -26.85
CA ALA A 164 0.93 -7.75 -26.70
C ALA A 164 0.63 -6.45 -25.93
N GLU A 165 1.61 -5.96 -25.20
CA GLU A 165 1.57 -4.60 -24.65
C GLU A 165 1.40 -3.56 -25.78
N SER A 166 0.59 -2.54 -25.54
CA SER A 166 0.36 -1.47 -26.50
C SER A 166 0.02 -0.16 -25.78
N PRO A 167 0.28 1.00 -26.41
CA PRO A 167 -0.12 2.30 -25.85
C PRO A 167 -1.63 2.42 -25.61
N ARG A 168 -2.44 1.69 -26.38
CA ARG A 168 -3.90 1.65 -26.22
C ARG A 168 -4.29 0.89 -24.95
N LEU A 169 -3.61 -0.21 -24.65
CA LEU A 169 -3.83 -0.98 -23.43
C LEU A 169 -3.39 -0.17 -22.19
N ASP A 170 -2.25 0.53 -22.27
CA ASP A 170 -1.80 1.40 -21.20
C ASP A 170 -2.77 2.55 -20.93
N LEU A 171 -3.31 3.17 -21.99
CA LEU A 171 -4.34 4.20 -21.85
C LEU A 171 -5.59 3.65 -21.14
N ALA A 172 -6.06 2.47 -21.54
CA ALA A 172 -7.22 1.84 -20.93
C ALA A 172 -6.98 1.51 -19.45
N ALA A 173 -5.81 0.98 -19.11
CA ALA A 173 -5.44 0.69 -17.73
C ALA A 173 -5.42 1.95 -16.85
N HIS A 174 -4.87 3.05 -17.35
CA HIS A 174 -4.90 4.34 -16.65
C HIS A 174 -6.32 4.89 -16.47
N PHE A 175 -7.17 4.74 -17.47
CA PHE A 175 -8.57 5.15 -17.41
C PHE A 175 -9.35 4.32 -16.38
N MET A 176 -9.17 2.99 -16.37
CA MET A 176 -9.79 2.08 -15.40
C MET A 176 -9.37 2.41 -13.97
N VAL A 177 -8.08 2.57 -13.72
CA VAL A 177 -7.54 2.89 -12.38
C VAL A 177 -7.99 4.28 -11.93
N GLY A 178 -7.94 5.28 -12.81
CA GLY A 178 -8.39 6.63 -12.50
C GLY A 178 -9.88 6.69 -12.22
N GLY A 179 -10.70 6.00 -13.04
CA GLY A 179 -12.14 5.88 -12.83
C GLY A 179 -12.50 5.22 -11.51
N LEU A 180 -11.87 4.08 -11.18
CA LEU A 180 -12.08 3.41 -9.91
C LEU A 180 -11.66 4.28 -8.72
N ALA A 181 -10.50 4.93 -8.78
CA ALA A 181 -10.03 5.82 -7.72
C ALA A 181 -10.99 7.00 -7.48
N GLN A 182 -11.52 7.60 -8.56
CA GLN A 182 -12.51 8.68 -8.44
C GLN A 182 -13.85 8.16 -7.90
N THR A 183 -14.28 6.97 -8.29
CA THR A 183 -15.49 6.34 -7.77
C THR A 183 -15.38 6.06 -6.28
N LEU A 184 -14.24 5.50 -5.82
CA LEU A 184 -13.96 5.29 -4.40
C LEU A 184 -13.92 6.61 -3.63
N THR A 185 -13.34 7.67 -4.20
CA THR A 185 -13.38 9.02 -3.63
C THR A 185 -14.81 9.49 -3.41
N ALA A 186 -15.67 9.35 -4.43
CA ALA A 186 -17.07 9.76 -4.38
C ALA A 186 -17.89 8.93 -3.39
N TRP A 187 -17.60 7.64 -3.27
CA TRP A 187 -18.26 6.74 -2.32
C TRP A 187 -17.86 7.05 -0.87
N LEU A 188 -16.58 7.20 -0.59
CA LEU A 188 -16.05 7.49 0.74
C LEU A 188 -16.51 8.86 1.29
N ASN A 189 -16.71 9.84 0.41
CA ASN A 189 -17.21 11.18 0.82
C ASN A 189 -18.74 11.30 0.79
N GLY A 190 -19.47 10.20 0.50
CA GLY A 190 -20.93 10.16 0.49
C GLY A 190 -21.60 10.78 -0.73
N THR A 191 -20.85 11.19 -1.76
CA THR A 191 -21.42 11.68 -3.04
C THR A 191 -22.14 10.55 -3.79
N VAL A 192 -21.57 9.34 -3.74
CA VAL A 192 -22.19 8.10 -4.20
C VAL A 192 -22.57 7.28 -2.99
N THR A 193 -23.87 6.96 -2.85
CA THR A 193 -24.41 6.20 -1.72
C THR A 193 -24.90 4.85 -2.22
N LEU A 194 -24.01 3.88 -2.25
CA LEU A 194 -24.29 2.48 -2.57
C LEU A 194 -23.82 1.57 -1.45
N PRO A 195 -24.54 0.46 -1.17
CA PRO A 195 -24.00 -0.64 -0.39
C PRO A 195 -22.68 -1.15 -1.00
N GLU A 196 -21.80 -1.68 -0.17
CA GLU A 196 -20.47 -2.17 -0.61
C GLU A 196 -20.59 -3.20 -1.73
N GLU A 197 -21.52 -4.16 -1.60
CA GLU A 197 -21.76 -5.20 -2.59
C GLU A 197 -22.19 -4.63 -3.95
N ASP A 198 -23.11 -3.66 -3.95
CA ASP A 198 -23.57 -2.98 -5.18
C ASP A 198 -22.46 -2.16 -5.83
N LEU A 199 -21.62 -1.51 -5.02
CA LEU A 199 -20.44 -0.80 -5.51
C LEU A 199 -19.47 -1.74 -6.22
N VAL A 200 -19.14 -2.88 -5.58
CA VAL A 200 -18.24 -3.89 -6.15
C VAL A 200 -18.81 -4.41 -7.47
N ASN A 201 -20.07 -4.84 -7.49
CA ASN A 201 -20.73 -5.37 -8.67
C ASN A 201 -20.75 -4.35 -9.83
N THR A 202 -21.15 -3.11 -9.54
CA THR A 202 -21.22 -2.05 -10.55
C THR A 202 -19.83 -1.70 -11.11
N CYS A 203 -18.82 -1.56 -10.24
CA CYS A 203 -17.45 -1.30 -10.70
C CYS A 203 -16.91 -2.45 -11.55
N THR A 204 -17.19 -3.70 -11.16
CA THR A 204 -16.81 -4.89 -11.93
C THR A 204 -17.42 -4.87 -13.34
N ASP A 205 -18.73 -4.61 -13.44
CA ASP A 205 -19.44 -4.53 -14.73
C ASP A 205 -18.87 -3.44 -15.65
N LEU A 206 -18.60 -2.25 -15.07
CA LEU A 206 -18.00 -1.14 -15.81
C LEU A 206 -16.60 -1.48 -16.33
N LEU A 207 -15.75 -2.08 -15.51
CA LEU A 207 -14.38 -2.46 -15.90
C LEU A 207 -14.40 -3.53 -16.99
N LEU A 208 -15.28 -4.54 -16.88
CA LEU A 208 -15.45 -5.57 -17.91
C LEU A 208 -15.95 -4.99 -19.23
N SER A 209 -16.90 -4.06 -19.20
CA SER A 209 -17.40 -3.41 -20.41
C SER A 209 -16.31 -2.64 -21.18
N MET A 210 -15.36 -2.03 -20.45
CA MET A 210 -14.22 -1.36 -21.07
C MET A 210 -13.19 -2.34 -21.64
N ALA A 211 -12.94 -3.48 -20.98
CA ALA A 211 -12.01 -4.49 -21.44
C ALA A 211 -12.40 -5.07 -22.82
N ILE A 212 -13.69 -5.21 -23.09
CA ILE A 212 -14.20 -5.70 -24.40
C ILE A 212 -13.79 -4.77 -25.55
N HIS A 213 -13.67 -3.46 -25.33
CA HIS A 213 -13.37 -2.48 -26.37
C HIS A 213 -11.86 -2.25 -26.57
N THR A 214 -11.02 -2.89 -25.80
CA THR A 214 -9.54 -2.76 -25.85
C THR A 214 -8.85 -3.95 -26.53
N ARG A 215 -9.63 -4.97 -26.90
CA ARG A 215 -9.16 -6.17 -27.63
C ARG A 215 -8.93 -5.93 -29.12
#